data_5a8658ac8e273b031545a9896e37f0cd
#
_entry.id   5a8658ac8e273b031545a9896e37f0cd
#
_cell.length_a   1.000
_cell.length_b   1.000
_cell.length_c   1.000
_cell.angle_alpha   90.00
_cell.angle_beta   90.00
_cell.angle_gamma   90.00
#
_symmetry.space_group_name_H-M   'P 1'
#
loop_
_entity.id
_entity.type
_entity.pdbx_description
1 polymer ?
#
loop_
_entity_poly.entity_id
_entity_poly.type
_entity_poly.pdbx_seq_one_letter_code
_entity_poly.pdbx_strand_id
1 'polypeptide(L)' 'MAVIRLLPNMQRITVARCPSESDADGYAQMFRRLIPNATFIVVFDPPEFEEGDRSGE' A
#
# COMPACT_ATOMS: atom_id res chain seq x y z
N MET A 1 -1.30 2.40 -7.80
CA MET A 1 -1.68 1.36 -6.82
C MET A 1 -0.67 1.34 -5.71
N ALA A 2 -1.11 1.08 -4.52
CA ALA A 2 -0.23 1.00 -3.37
C ALA A 2 -0.59 -0.20 -2.52
N VAL A 3 0.41 -0.82 -1.91
CA VAL A 3 0.21 -1.91 -0.96
C VAL A 3 0.33 -1.32 0.43
N ILE A 4 -0.69 -1.51 1.23
CA ILE A 4 -0.81 -0.92 2.56
C ILE A 4 -0.80 -2.05 3.59
N ARG A 5 0.00 -1.88 4.62
CA ARG A 5 -0.03 -2.79 5.77
C ARG A 5 -0.90 -2.16 6.85
N LEU A 6 -1.87 -2.92 7.33
CA LEU A 6 -2.75 -2.48 8.41
C LEU A 6 -2.17 -2.90 9.74
N LEU A 7 -2.11 -1.96 10.66
CA LEU A 7 -1.55 -2.21 11.98
C LEU A 7 -2.66 -2.32 13.02
N PRO A 8 -2.40 -2.96 14.17
CA PRO A 8 -3.46 -3.28 15.13
C PRO A 8 -4.18 -2.08 15.71
N ASN A 9 -3.54 -0.95 15.86
CA ASN A 9 -4.19 0.20 16.48
C ASN A 9 -4.71 1.18 15.42
N MET A 10 -5.25 0.63 14.34
CA MET A 10 -5.91 1.38 13.28
C MET A 10 -4.97 2.28 12.49
N GLN A 11 -3.70 2.05 12.61
CA GLN A 11 -2.71 2.72 11.79
C GLN A 11 -2.43 1.92 10.55
N ARG A 12 -1.87 2.58 9.56
CA ARG A 12 -1.49 1.90 8.32
C ARG A 12 -0.27 2.55 7.74
N ILE A 13 0.53 1.75 7.04
CA ILE A 13 1.72 2.24 6.38
C ILE A 13 1.74 1.75 4.96
N THR A 14 2.24 2.61 4.08
CA THR A 14 2.45 2.23 2.69
C THR A 14 3.77 1.49 2.59
N VAL A 15 3.71 0.23 2.18
CA VAL A 15 4.92 -0.59 2.09
C VAL A 15 5.44 -0.70 0.67
N ALA A 16 4.62 -0.39 -0.33
CA ALA A 16 5.07 -0.40 -1.72
C ALA A 16 4.13 0.43 -2.57
N ARG A 17 4.67 1.05 -3.62
CA ARG A 17 3.89 1.73 -4.63
C ARG A 17 4.20 1.10 -5.97
N CYS A 18 3.16 0.84 -6.73
CA CYS A 18 3.29 0.09 -7.98
C CYS A 18 2.55 0.80 -9.09
N PRO A 19 3.06 0.70 -10.33
CA PRO A 19 2.39 1.37 -11.45
C PRO A 19 1.12 0.67 -11.89
N SER A 20 0.95 -0.61 -11.58
CA SER A 20 -0.23 -1.34 -12.03
C SER A 20 -0.75 -2.23 -10.92
N GLU A 21 -2.00 -2.65 -11.10
CA GLU A 21 -2.65 -3.53 -10.14
C GLU A 21 -1.96 -4.89 -10.08
N SER A 22 -1.53 -5.40 -11.23
CA SER A 22 -0.85 -6.69 -11.27
C SER A 22 0.41 -6.68 -10.42
N ASP A 23 1.18 -5.60 -10.51
CA ASP A 23 2.38 -5.47 -9.70
C ASP A 23 2.04 -5.38 -8.22
N ALA A 24 1.02 -4.61 -7.89
CA ALA A 24 0.61 -4.46 -6.50
C ALA A 24 0.16 -5.80 -5.92
N ASP A 25 -0.60 -6.56 -6.69
CA ASP A 25 -1.04 -7.88 -6.25
C ASP A 25 0.16 -8.81 -6.00
N GLY A 26 1.15 -8.76 -6.87
CA GLY A 26 2.34 -9.58 -6.69
C GLY A 26 3.07 -9.23 -5.41
N TYR A 27 3.23 -7.94 -5.15
CA TYR A 27 3.88 -7.49 -3.91
C TYR A 27 3.05 -7.88 -2.69
N ALA A 28 1.74 -7.71 -2.76
CA ALA A 28 0.89 -8.07 -1.63
C ALA A 28 1.01 -9.55 -1.31
N GLN A 29 1.02 -10.41 -2.32
CA GLN A 29 1.17 -11.84 -2.10
C GLN A 29 2.53 -12.15 -1.49
N MET A 30 3.58 -11.50 -1.97
CA MET A 30 4.91 -11.70 -1.41
C MET A 30 4.96 -11.31 0.05
N PHE A 31 4.41 -10.14 0.38
CA PHE A 31 4.42 -9.67 1.76
C PHE A 31 3.61 -10.58 2.67
N ARG A 32 2.48 -11.08 2.19
CA ARG A 32 1.67 -12.01 2.99
C ARG A 32 2.44 -13.28 3.28
N ARG A 33 3.25 -13.72 2.33
CA ARG A 33 4.05 -14.91 2.52
C ARG A 33 5.18 -14.68 3.50
N LEU A 34 5.80 -13.51 3.44
CA LEU A 34 6.92 -13.18 4.32
C LEU A 34 6.46 -12.86 5.74
N ILE A 35 5.32 -12.21 5.87
CA ILE A 35 4.80 -11.79 7.18
C ILE A 35 3.36 -12.25 7.30
N PRO A 36 3.15 -13.54 7.61
CA PRO A 36 1.78 -14.07 7.59
C PRO A 36 0.87 -13.50 8.67
N ASN A 37 1.43 -12.90 9.72
CA ASN A 37 0.64 -12.30 10.77
C ASN A 37 0.17 -10.89 10.44
N ALA A 38 0.62 -10.33 9.35
CA ALA A 38 0.26 -8.96 8.98
C ALA A 38 -0.86 -8.98 7.94
N THR A 39 -1.60 -7.87 7.88
CA THR A 39 -2.66 -7.71 6.90
C THR A 39 -2.22 -6.70 5.86
N PHE A 40 -2.32 -7.08 4.60
CA PHE A 40 -1.95 -6.21 3.49
C PHE A 40 -3.14 -6.03 2.57
N ILE A 41 -3.35 -4.79 2.10
CA ILE A 41 -4.39 -4.49 1.14
C ILE A 41 -3.80 -3.69 -0.01
N VAL A 42 -4.48 -3.74 -1.16
CA VAL A 42 -4.09 -2.98 -2.33
C VAL A 42 -5.12 -1.87 -2.52
N VAL A 43 -4.66 -0.63 -2.65
CA VAL A 43 -5.55 0.50 -2.84
C VAL A 43 -5.13 1.29 -4.07
N PHE A 44 -6.10 1.94 -4.67
CA PHE A 44 -5.84 2.83 -5.78
C PHE A 44 -5.27 4.14 -5.25
N ASP A 45 -4.25 4.63 -5.91
CA ASP A 45 -3.51 5.78 -5.44
C ASP A 45 -3.39 6.79 -6.58
N PRO A 46 -4.37 7.68 -6.75
CA PRO A 46 -4.33 8.63 -7.87
C PRO A 46 -3.12 9.56 -7.77
N PRO A 47 -2.48 9.83 -8.89
CA PRO A 47 -1.25 10.62 -8.86
C PRO A 47 -1.44 12.02 -8.30
N GLU A 48 -2.51 12.67 -8.66
CA GLU A 48 -2.69 14.03 -8.19
C GLU A 48 -2.93 14.08 -6.70
N PHE A 49 -3.38 13.00 -6.14
CA PHE A 49 -3.66 12.97 -4.72
C PHE A 49 -2.38 13.08 -3.91
N GLU A 50 -1.36 12.41 -4.33
CA GLU A 50 -0.16 12.39 -3.53
C GLU A 50 0.60 13.68 -3.59
N GLU A 51 0.32 14.49 -4.56
CA GLU A 51 0.95 15.75 -4.54
C GLU A 51 0.32 16.66 -3.57
N GLY A 52 -0.87 16.57 -3.59
CA GLY A 52 -1.58 17.39 -2.72
C GLY A 52 -1.22 17.14 -1.33
N ASP A 53 -0.97 16.75 -1.40
CA ASP A 53 -0.77 16.73 -0.41
C ASP A 53 0.14 16.82 0.28
N ARG A 54 0.43 16.85 0.23
CA ARG A 54 1.26 16.93 0.90
C ARG A 54 1.81 17.86 1.14
N SER A 55 1.40 18.22 0.45
CA SER A 55 1.82 19.02 0.62
C SER A 55 1.81 19.67 0.94
N GLY A 56 1.58 19.71 0.85
CA GLY A 56 1.48 20.28 1.02
C GLY A 56 1.74 20.68 1.15
N GLU A 57 1.80 20.53 0.82
CA GLU A 57 1.87 20.81 0.73
C GLU A 57 1.87 21.08 0.91
#